data_815e96acf9926769dd664647465b9608
#
_entry.id   815e96acf9926769dd664647465b9608
#
_cell.length_a   1.000
_cell.length_b   1.000
_cell.length_c   1.000
_cell.angle_alpha   90.00
_cell.angle_beta   90.00
_cell.angle_gamma   90.00
#
_symmetry.space_group_name_H-M   'P 1'
#
loop_
_entity.id
_entity.type
_entity.pdbx_description
1 polymer ?
#
loop_
_entity_poly.entity_id
_entity_poly.type
_entity_poly.pdbx_seq_one_letter_code
_entity_poly.pdbx_strand_id
1 'polypeptide(L)'
;MTNLEKHKKEILYIAKNNAKMAVSKKSLKPQYCIDTECTQCLFNPEDCDMAIIEWFCQEYQEPAPKLTKKERVFCEIVRHGYIARDKDGSLCVYDSFPVQRILSWFEDLWIKIDPDTFRFITWESGKVWSIESLLKLEVEG
;
A
#
# COMPACT_ATOMS: atom_id res chain seq x y z
N MET A 1 -0.95 -14.88 -1.74
CA MET A 1 -0.23 -14.98 -0.45
C MET A 1 -1.18 -14.66 0.68
N THR A 2 -1.28 -15.51 1.66
CA THR A 2 -2.12 -15.29 2.84
C THR A 2 -1.43 -14.37 3.85
N ASN A 3 -2.21 -13.86 4.82
CA ASN A 3 -1.66 -13.08 5.93
C ASN A 3 -0.62 -13.87 6.73
N LEU A 4 -0.85 -15.16 6.94
CA LEU A 4 0.10 -16.04 7.62
C LEU A 4 1.44 -16.10 6.87
N GLU A 5 1.42 -16.28 5.57
CA GLU A 5 2.61 -16.34 4.74
C GLU A 5 3.36 -15.01 4.72
N LYS A 6 2.63 -13.92 4.59
CA LYS A 6 3.21 -12.55 4.54
C LYS A 6 3.91 -12.19 5.86
N HIS A 7 3.31 -12.52 6.99
CA HIS A 7 3.79 -12.10 8.31
C HIS A 7 4.42 -13.24 9.13
N LYS A 8 4.84 -14.30 8.48
CA LYS A 8 5.34 -15.52 9.13
C LYS A 8 6.43 -15.26 10.16
N LYS A 9 7.38 -14.39 9.87
CA LYS A 9 8.49 -14.09 10.80
C LYS A 9 8.01 -13.43 12.10
N GLU A 10 7.15 -12.44 11.98
CA GLU A 10 6.58 -11.71 13.12
C GLU A 10 5.69 -12.62 13.97
N ILE A 11 4.87 -13.44 13.32
CA ILE A 11 3.97 -14.38 13.98
C ILE A 11 4.77 -15.42 14.77
N LEU A 12 5.79 -16.00 14.17
CA LEU A 12 6.66 -16.98 14.83
C LEU A 12 7.43 -16.37 16.00
N TYR A 13 7.87 -15.13 15.89
CA TYR A 13 8.55 -14.42 16.97
C TYR A 13 7.62 -14.24 18.19
N ILE A 14 6.38 -13.83 17.95
CA ILE A 14 5.39 -13.66 19.02
C ILE A 14 5.07 -15.00 19.69
N ALA A 15 4.85 -16.05 18.89
CA ALA A 15 4.55 -17.40 19.37
C ALA A 15 5.71 -17.98 20.18
N LYS A 16 6.95 -17.77 19.75
CA LYS A 16 8.16 -18.24 20.44
C LYS A 16 8.28 -17.64 21.85
N ASN A 17 7.78 -16.44 22.07
CA ASN A 17 7.81 -15.76 23.36
C ASN A 17 6.57 -16.06 24.21
N ASN A 18 5.77 -17.05 23.85
CA ASN A 18 4.52 -17.43 24.52
C ASN A 18 3.55 -16.26 24.71
N ALA A 19 3.58 -15.30 23.82
CA ALA A 19 2.74 -14.12 23.87
C ALA A 19 1.49 -14.31 23.00
N LYS A 20 0.41 -13.65 23.39
CA LYS A 20 -0.81 -13.55 22.57
C LYS A 20 -0.60 -12.49 21.50
N MET A 21 -1.07 -12.80 20.28
CA MET A 21 -0.97 -11.91 19.13
C MET A 21 -2.20 -11.02 18.98
N ALA A 22 -1.96 -9.77 18.60
CA ALA A 22 -2.97 -8.85 18.11
C ALA A 22 -2.55 -8.35 16.72
N VAL A 23 -3.49 -7.76 16.00
CA VAL A 23 -3.21 -7.07 14.74
C VAL A 23 -3.74 -5.65 14.88
N SER A 24 -2.88 -4.66 14.69
CA SER A 24 -3.26 -3.26 14.79
C SER A 24 -4.18 -2.87 13.62
N LYS A 25 -5.29 -2.21 13.91
CA LYS A 25 -6.16 -1.60 12.88
C LYS A 25 -5.43 -0.57 12.03
N LYS A 26 -4.44 0.08 12.61
CA LYS A 26 -3.67 1.16 11.96
C LYS A 26 -2.60 0.64 11.02
N SER A 27 -1.76 -0.29 11.49
CA SER A 27 -0.63 -0.82 10.71
C SER A 27 -0.95 -2.09 9.94
N LEU A 28 -2.01 -2.81 10.32
CA LEU A 28 -2.38 -4.15 9.81
C LEU A 28 -1.27 -5.19 9.98
N LYS A 29 -0.38 -4.96 10.95
CA LYS A 29 0.75 -5.86 11.25
C LYS A 29 0.53 -6.59 12.57
N PRO A 30 1.05 -7.85 12.68
CA PRO A 30 1.07 -8.57 13.96
C PRO A 30 1.91 -7.84 14.99
N GLN A 31 1.44 -7.85 16.24
CA GLN A 31 2.14 -7.29 17.38
C GLN A 31 1.70 -7.99 18.66
N TYR A 32 2.35 -7.70 19.78
CA TYR A 32 1.96 -8.27 21.06
C TYR A 32 0.60 -7.73 21.51
N CYS A 33 -0.29 -8.64 21.93
CA CYS A 33 -1.61 -8.26 22.45
C CYS A 33 -1.50 -7.32 23.67
N ILE A 34 -0.53 -7.56 24.53
CA ILE A 34 -0.30 -6.74 25.73
C ILE A 34 0.03 -5.28 25.40
N ASP A 35 0.61 -5.02 24.25
CA ASP A 35 0.99 -3.68 23.79
C ASP A 35 -0.11 -3.02 22.96
N THR A 36 -1.28 -3.66 22.82
CA THR A 36 -2.36 -3.20 21.95
C THR A 36 -3.67 -3.13 22.71
N GLU A 37 -4.28 -1.96 22.72
CA GLU A 37 -5.65 -1.84 23.25
C GLU A 37 -6.64 -2.61 22.36
N CYS A 38 -7.62 -3.29 22.99
CA CYS A 38 -8.63 -4.05 22.24
C CYS A 38 -9.41 -3.18 21.26
N THR A 39 -9.59 -1.89 21.54
CA THR A 39 -10.22 -0.93 20.63
C THR A 39 -9.39 -0.65 19.39
N GLN A 40 -8.08 -0.85 19.46
CA GLN A 40 -7.13 -0.68 18.35
C GLN A 40 -6.75 -2.00 17.67
N CYS A 41 -7.23 -3.13 18.20
CA CYS A 41 -7.01 -4.44 17.63
C CYS A 41 -8.09 -4.77 16.61
N LEU A 42 -7.67 -5.40 15.49
CA LEU A 42 -8.56 -5.82 14.41
C LEU A 42 -9.55 -6.90 14.87
N PHE A 43 -9.21 -7.67 15.92
CA PHE A 43 -9.99 -8.79 16.40
C PHE A 43 -11.02 -8.39 17.47
N ASN A 44 -12.19 -9.03 17.43
CA ASN A 44 -13.18 -8.87 18.48
C ASN A 44 -12.66 -9.52 19.78
N PRO A 45 -12.65 -8.80 20.93
CA PRO A 45 -12.17 -9.36 22.21
C PRO A 45 -12.88 -10.65 22.66
N GLU A 46 -14.13 -10.84 22.28
CA GLU A 46 -14.91 -12.03 22.66
C GLU A 46 -14.52 -13.27 21.87
N ASP A 47 -14.07 -13.11 20.64
CA ASP A 47 -13.76 -14.19 19.70
C ASP A 47 -12.37 -14.06 19.08
N CYS A 48 -11.42 -13.41 19.78
CA CYS A 48 -10.14 -13.07 19.18
C CYS A 48 -9.33 -14.30 18.73
N ASP A 49 -9.42 -15.43 19.43
CA ASP A 49 -8.70 -16.65 19.06
C ASP A 49 -9.19 -17.22 17.72
N MET A 50 -10.50 -17.22 17.49
CA MET A 50 -11.08 -17.63 16.22
C MET A 50 -10.78 -16.61 15.12
N ALA A 51 -10.87 -15.33 15.43
CA ALA A 51 -10.59 -14.26 14.50
C ALA A 51 -9.12 -14.28 14.02
N ILE A 52 -8.18 -14.66 14.87
CA ILE A 52 -6.77 -14.84 14.51
C ILE A 52 -6.62 -15.93 13.45
N ILE A 53 -7.27 -17.09 13.63
CA ILE A 53 -7.21 -18.21 12.68
C ILE A 53 -7.80 -17.80 11.32
N GLU A 54 -8.94 -17.14 11.34
CA GLU A 54 -9.59 -16.64 10.12
C GLU A 54 -8.67 -15.62 9.40
N TRP A 55 -8.05 -14.73 10.15
CA TRP A 55 -7.13 -13.74 9.59
C TRP A 55 -5.91 -14.40 8.94
N PHE A 56 -5.36 -15.47 9.53
CA PHE A 56 -4.24 -16.20 8.94
C PHE A 56 -4.56 -16.75 7.56
N CYS A 57 -5.79 -17.18 7.36
CA CYS A 57 -6.24 -17.80 6.10
C CYS A 57 -6.68 -16.79 5.04
N GLN A 58 -6.88 -15.52 5.40
CA GLN A 58 -7.27 -14.48 4.46
C GLN A 58 -6.12 -14.11 3.54
N GLU A 59 -6.45 -13.79 2.28
CA GLU A 59 -5.47 -13.23 1.36
C GLU A 59 -4.93 -11.90 1.89
N TYR A 60 -3.61 -11.75 1.82
CA TYR A 60 -2.95 -10.51 2.20
C TYR A 60 -3.37 -9.39 1.25
N GLN A 61 -3.82 -8.29 1.84
CA GLN A 61 -4.18 -7.08 1.11
C GLN A 61 -3.19 -5.99 1.51
N GLU A 62 -2.45 -5.46 0.55
CA GLU A 62 -1.61 -4.31 0.83
C GLU A 62 -2.48 -3.12 1.24
N PRO A 63 -2.10 -2.40 2.31
CA PRO A 63 -2.79 -1.16 2.65
C PRO A 63 -2.76 -0.20 1.47
N ALA A 64 -3.86 0.49 1.21
CA ALA A 64 -3.89 1.52 0.18
C ALA A 64 -2.85 2.61 0.51
N PRO A 65 -2.07 3.05 -0.48
CA PRO A 65 -1.12 4.12 -0.25
C PRO A 65 -1.85 5.43 0.08
N LYS A 66 -1.13 6.35 0.73
CA LYS A 66 -1.64 7.69 1.03
C LYS A 66 -0.85 8.73 0.26
N LEU A 67 -1.51 9.79 -0.17
CA LEU A 67 -0.85 10.92 -0.81
C LEU A 67 -0.29 11.88 0.24
N THR A 68 0.85 12.48 -0.04
CA THR A 68 1.28 13.69 0.66
C THR A 68 0.38 14.86 0.23
N LYS A 69 0.38 15.93 1.02
CA LYS A 69 -0.38 17.15 0.66
C LYS A 69 0.05 17.71 -0.69
N LYS A 70 1.35 17.69 -0.96
CA LYS A 70 1.93 18.14 -2.24
C LYS A 70 1.44 17.31 -3.42
N GLU A 71 1.42 15.98 -3.27
CA GLU A 71 0.93 15.06 -4.29
C GLU A 71 -0.57 15.26 -4.56
N ARG A 72 -1.36 15.46 -3.51
CA ARG A 72 -2.78 15.77 -3.64
C ARG A 72 -3.03 17.05 -4.44
N VAL A 73 -2.31 18.12 -4.12
CA VAL A 73 -2.43 19.41 -4.83
C VAL A 73 -2.05 19.22 -6.31
N PHE A 74 -1.00 18.48 -6.59
CA PHE A 74 -0.61 18.15 -7.97
C PHE A 74 -1.74 17.46 -8.74
N CYS A 75 -2.35 16.43 -8.14
CA CYS A 75 -3.48 15.72 -8.76
C CYS A 75 -4.69 16.61 -8.98
N GLU A 76 -5.00 17.53 -8.07
CA GLU A 76 -6.09 18.49 -8.18
C GLU A 76 -5.88 19.51 -9.30
N ILE A 77 -4.64 19.90 -9.55
CA ILE A 77 -4.29 20.82 -10.62
C ILE A 77 -4.33 20.11 -11.99
N VAL A 78 -3.72 18.95 -12.09
CA VAL A 78 -3.62 18.20 -13.36
C VAL A 78 -4.96 17.58 -13.76
N ARG A 79 -5.69 17.01 -12.82
CA ARG A 79 -7.05 16.41 -12.94
C ARG A 79 -7.15 15.16 -13.80
N HIS A 80 -6.45 15.09 -14.93
CA HIS A 80 -6.52 13.99 -15.90
C HIS A 80 -5.14 13.47 -16.24
N GLY A 81 -5.08 12.23 -16.62
CA GLY A 81 -3.85 11.59 -17.07
C GLY A 81 -3.47 10.38 -16.25
N TYR A 82 -2.27 9.91 -16.50
CA TYR A 82 -1.75 8.67 -15.91
C TYR A 82 -0.32 8.91 -15.42
N ILE A 83 0.03 8.28 -14.33
CA ILE A 83 1.38 8.34 -13.76
C ILE A 83 1.98 6.95 -13.75
N ALA A 84 3.21 6.82 -14.24
CA ALA A 84 3.96 5.59 -14.18
C ALA A 84 5.44 5.88 -13.97
N ARG A 85 6.14 4.90 -13.39
CA ARG A 85 7.59 4.98 -13.14
C ARG A 85 8.32 4.03 -14.06
N ASP A 86 9.37 4.53 -14.68
CA ASP A 86 10.27 3.75 -15.52
C ASP A 86 11.25 2.92 -14.67
N LYS A 87 11.90 1.95 -15.29
CA LYS A 87 12.86 1.07 -14.61
C LYS A 87 14.03 1.82 -14.00
N ASP A 88 14.44 2.95 -14.58
CA ASP A 88 15.53 3.81 -14.06
C ASP A 88 15.12 4.71 -12.89
N GLY A 89 13.84 4.68 -12.49
CA GLY A 89 13.28 5.50 -11.42
C GLY A 89 12.64 6.80 -11.88
N SER A 90 12.72 7.14 -13.15
CA SER A 90 12.06 8.34 -13.71
C SER A 90 10.55 8.23 -13.57
N LEU A 91 9.91 9.31 -13.16
CA LEU A 91 8.45 9.38 -12.98
C LEU A 91 7.86 10.33 -14.01
N CYS A 92 6.85 9.87 -14.72
CA CYS A 92 6.24 10.63 -15.81
C CYS A 92 4.72 10.66 -15.71
N VAL A 93 4.14 11.76 -16.16
CA VAL A 93 2.70 11.92 -16.36
C VAL A 93 2.41 11.82 -17.84
N TYR A 94 1.43 11.00 -18.19
CA TYR A 94 1.01 10.76 -19.57
C TYR A 94 -0.42 11.24 -19.77
N ASP A 95 -0.69 11.77 -20.95
CA ASP A 95 -2.04 12.21 -21.32
C ASP A 95 -2.99 11.04 -21.56
N SER A 96 -2.50 9.98 -22.19
CA SER A 96 -3.22 8.73 -22.44
C SER A 96 -2.55 7.55 -21.76
N PHE A 97 -3.25 6.42 -21.65
CA PHE A 97 -2.70 5.23 -21.01
C PHE A 97 -1.43 4.76 -21.71
N PRO A 98 -0.25 4.75 -21.04
CA PRO A 98 1.01 4.39 -21.67
C PRO A 98 1.14 2.89 -21.92
N VAL A 99 1.98 2.53 -22.89
CA VAL A 99 2.33 1.15 -23.20
C VAL A 99 3.64 0.78 -22.51
N GLN A 100 3.68 -0.38 -21.85
CA GLN A 100 4.90 -0.87 -21.21
C GLN A 100 5.89 -1.39 -22.26
N ARG A 101 7.11 -0.88 -22.18
CA ARG A 101 8.27 -1.36 -22.96
C ARG A 101 9.28 -2.05 -22.02
N ILE A 102 10.43 -2.48 -22.54
CA ILE A 102 11.43 -3.25 -21.77
C ILE A 102 11.96 -2.48 -20.56
N LEU A 103 12.21 -1.17 -20.70
CA LEU A 103 12.83 -0.33 -19.66
C LEU A 103 11.99 0.88 -19.28
N SER A 104 10.87 1.13 -19.96
CA SER A 104 10.08 2.34 -19.77
C SER A 104 8.62 2.14 -20.15
N TRP A 105 7.80 3.08 -19.72
CA TRP A 105 6.46 3.30 -20.24
C TRP A 105 6.55 4.28 -21.40
N PHE A 106 5.65 4.18 -22.36
CA PHE A 106 5.66 5.04 -23.55
C PHE A 106 4.25 5.52 -23.92
N GLU A 107 4.17 6.82 -24.18
CA GLU A 107 3.05 7.50 -24.82
C GLU A 107 3.60 8.81 -25.42
N ASP A 108 2.98 9.32 -26.48
CA ASP A 108 3.51 10.47 -27.25
C ASP A 108 3.53 11.78 -26.44
N LEU A 109 2.53 12.00 -25.59
CA LEU A 109 2.43 13.18 -24.76
C LEU A 109 2.71 12.85 -23.31
N TRP A 110 3.88 13.24 -22.83
CA TRP A 110 4.32 12.98 -21.47
C TRP A 110 5.17 14.12 -20.90
N ILE A 111 5.16 14.23 -19.59
CA ILE A 111 5.97 15.19 -18.83
C ILE A 111 6.65 14.44 -17.69
N LYS A 112 7.96 14.66 -17.56
CA LYS A 112 8.74 14.15 -16.44
C LYS A 112 8.47 15.01 -15.20
N ILE A 113 8.22 14.34 -14.06
CA ILE A 113 7.99 15.01 -12.77
C ILE A 113 9.01 14.54 -11.74
N ASP A 114 8.99 15.18 -10.56
CA ASP A 114 9.92 14.88 -9.47
C ASP A 114 9.85 13.39 -9.07
N PRO A 115 10.95 12.64 -9.22
CA PRO A 115 10.97 11.21 -8.91
C PRO A 115 10.83 10.92 -7.41
N ASP A 116 10.98 11.90 -6.54
CA ASP A 116 10.80 11.76 -5.09
C ASP A 116 9.34 11.83 -4.66
N THR A 117 8.42 12.12 -5.58
CA THR A 117 6.97 12.08 -5.34
C THR A 117 6.39 10.72 -5.71
N PHE A 118 5.20 10.40 -5.19
CA PHE A 118 4.48 9.17 -5.52
C PHE A 118 5.35 7.91 -5.40
N ARG A 119 6.08 7.77 -4.30
CA ARG A 119 7.05 6.69 -4.11
C ARG A 119 6.45 5.29 -4.16
N PHE A 120 5.16 5.17 -3.90
CA PHE A 120 4.44 3.89 -4.00
C PHE A 120 4.22 3.44 -5.45
N ILE A 121 4.38 4.34 -6.43
CA ILE A 121 4.34 3.99 -7.84
C ILE A 121 5.72 3.45 -8.22
N THR A 122 5.79 2.17 -8.55
CA THR A 122 7.05 1.48 -8.85
C THR A 122 7.00 0.80 -10.21
N TRP A 123 8.16 0.64 -10.83
CA TRP A 123 8.29 -0.14 -12.07
C TRP A 123 7.93 -1.61 -11.84
N GLU A 124 8.37 -2.18 -10.71
CA GLU A 124 8.20 -3.59 -10.37
C GLU A 124 6.73 -3.99 -10.24
N SER A 125 5.86 -3.08 -9.85
CA SER A 125 4.43 -3.36 -9.74
C SER A 125 3.76 -3.56 -11.10
N GLY A 126 4.37 -3.06 -12.19
CA GLY A 126 3.77 -3.07 -13.52
C GLY A 126 2.47 -2.29 -13.63
N LYS A 127 2.21 -1.37 -12.71
CA LYS A 127 0.95 -0.66 -12.58
C LYS A 127 1.08 0.81 -12.99
N VAL A 128 0.14 1.26 -13.81
CA VAL A 128 -0.08 2.67 -14.14
C VAL A 128 -1.23 3.19 -13.28
N TRP A 129 -1.04 4.34 -12.65
CA TRP A 129 -2.07 4.98 -11.84
C TRP A 129 -2.74 6.10 -12.62
N SER A 130 -4.07 6.08 -12.71
CA SER A 130 -4.80 7.23 -13.23
C SER A 130 -4.88 8.32 -12.17
N ILE A 131 -4.83 9.59 -12.60
CA ILE A 131 -4.97 10.73 -11.67
C ILE A 131 -6.33 10.68 -10.95
N GLU A 132 -7.38 10.23 -11.63
CA GLU A 132 -8.70 10.06 -11.01
C GLU A 132 -8.68 9.05 -9.84
N SER A 133 -7.96 7.92 -9.99
CA SER A 133 -7.83 6.94 -8.90
C SER A 133 -6.96 7.47 -7.76
N LEU A 134 -5.93 8.26 -8.04
CA LEU A 134 -5.10 8.91 -7.02
C LEU A 134 -5.90 9.90 -6.19
N LEU A 135 -6.82 10.63 -6.81
CA LEU A 135 -7.70 11.59 -6.11
C LEU A 135 -8.65 10.93 -5.10
N LYS A 136 -8.86 9.62 -5.19
CA LYS A 136 -9.66 8.85 -4.23
C LYS A 136 -8.86 8.37 -3.01
N LEU A 137 -7.53 8.49 -3.03
CA LEU A 137 -6.68 8.08 -1.92
C LEU A 137 -6.74 9.10 -0.77
N GLU A 138 -6.53 8.60 0.46
CA GLU A 138 -6.41 9.46 1.63
C GLU A 138 -5.13 10.30 1.57
N VAL A 139 -5.16 11.45 2.21
CA VAL A 139 -3.99 12.34 2.37
C VAL A 139 -3.40 12.13 3.74
N GLU A 140 -2.07 12.09 3.83
CA GLU A 140 -1.35 12.02 5.11
C GLU A 140 -1.67 13.24 5.95
N GLY A 141 -2.00 12.98 7.21
CA GLY A 141 -2.35 14.02 8.18
C GLY A 141 -1.19 14.81 8.74
#